data_25d22be07d5091d6678087f45cdb00e2
#
_entry.id   25d22be07d5091d6678087f45cdb00e2
#
_cell.length_a   1.000
_cell.length_b   1.000
_cell.length_c   1.000
_cell.angle_alpha   90.00
_cell.angle_beta   90.00
_cell.angle_gamma   90.00
#
_symmetry.space_group_name_H-M   'P 1'
#
loop_
_entity.id
_entity.type
_entity.pdbx_description
1 polymer ?
#
loop_
_entity_poly.entity_id
_entity_poly.type
_entity_poly.pdbx_seq_one_letter_code
_entity_poly.pdbx_strand_id
1 'polypeptide(L)'
;MNVCGVFFLAISLLACSGQKKGAEVTEGTSDTVKVTDDVMAVQADSTGYIVRVGEMAPDFTITLTDGKQVTLSSLRGKVVMLQFTASWCGVCRKEMPFIEKDIWLKHKDNADFALIGIDRDEPLEKVLAFAKSTGVTYSLGLD
;
A
#
# COMPACT_ATOMS: atom_id res chain seq x y z
N MET A 1 -50.42 -22.67 -18.86
CA MET A 1 -51.58 -21.76 -18.87
C MET A 1 -51.06 -20.39 -18.46
N ASN A 2 -50.90 -19.58 -19.49
CA ASN A 2 -51.46 -18.24 -19.70
C ASN A 2 -50.88 -17.15 -18.76
N VAL A 3 -50.51 -15.92 -19.15
CA VAL A 3 -50.66 -15.09 -20.35
C VAL A 3 -49.73 -13.91 -20.12
N CYS A 4 -48.80 -13.57 -20.95
CA CYS A 4 -48.79 -12.45 -21.87
C CYS A 4 -49.18 -11.08 -21.27
N GLY A 5 -48.32 -10.13 -21.27
CA GLY A 5 -48.60 -8.72 -20.97
C GLY A 5 -47.47 -7.82 -21.42
N VAL A 6 -47.42 -7.58 -22.74
CA VAL A 6 -46.61 -6.53 -23.38
C VAL A 6 -47.31 -5.19 -23.13
N PHE A 7 -46.58 -4.20 -22.64
CA PHE A 7 -47.01 -2.81 -22.74
C PHE A 7 -45.87 -1.94 -23.29
N PHE A 8 -46.03 -1.64 -24.58
CA PHE A 8 -45.35 -0.54 -25.26
C PHE A 8 -46.05 0.76 -24.89
N LEU A 9 -45.30 1.77 -24.51
CA LEU A 9 -45.76 3.12 -24.65
C LEU A 9 -44.60 4.02 -25.12
N ALA A 10 -44.70 4.39 -26.37
CA ALA A 10 -43.95 5.45 -27.02
C ALA A 10 -44.68 6.80 -26.80
N ILE A 11 -44.04 7.90 -27.12
CA ILE A 11 -44.49 9.32 -27.25
C ILE A 11 -43.78 10.18 -26.21
N SER A 12 -43.15 11.32 -26.48
CA SER A 12 -43.07 12.19 -27.67
C SER A 12 -41.88 13.13 -27.54
N LEU A 13 -41.33 13.46 -28.66
CA LEU A 13 -40.44 14.60 -28.89
C LEU A 13 -41.13 15.95 -28.60
N LEU A 14 -40.48 16.81 -27.85
CA LEU A 14 -40.75 18.25 -27.94
C LEU A 14 -39.43 19.01 -28.09
N ALA A 15 -39.20 19.48 -29.29
CA ALA A 15 -38.22 20.47 -29.62
C ALA A 15 -38.72 21.85 -29.18
N CYS A 16 -37.89 22.59 -28.48
CA CYS A 16 -38.09 24.04 -28.36
C CYS A 16 -36.79 24.75 -28.71
N SER A 17 -36.77 25.30 -29.87
CA SER A 17 -35.80 26.29 -30.37
C SER A 17 -36.04 27.63 -29.67
N GLY A 18 -35.01 28.23 -29.15
CA GLY A 18 -35.03 29.60 -28.64
C GLY A 18 -33.66 30.23 -28.83
N GLN A 19 -33.56 31.01 -29.89
CA GLN A 19 -32.39 31.74 -30.33
C GLN A 19 -32.41 33.14 -29.69
N LYS A 20 -31.29 33.63 -29.13
CA LYS A 20 -30.60 34.88 -29.49
C LYS A 20 -29.68 35.45 -28.39
N LYS A 21 -28.57 35.90 -28.89
CA LYS A 21 -27.65 37.05 -28.67
C LYS A 21 -26.54 36.75 -27.65
N GLY A 22 -25.29 36.57 -28.05
CA GLY A 22 -24.37 37.56 -28.61
C GLY A 22 -23.69 38.36 -27.52
N ALA A 23 -22.51 37.91 -27.08
CA ALA A 23 -21.43 38.76 -26.59
C ALA A 23 -20.11 38.05 -26.81
N GLU A 24 -19.32 38.68 -27.60
CA GLU A 24 -17.94 38.44 -27.96
C GLU A 24 -17.06 38.78 -26.73
N VAL A 25 -16.24 37.87 -26.25
CA VAL A 25 -15.03 38.18 -25.48
C VAL A 25 -13.99 37.11 -25.68
N THR A 26 -12.95 37.49 -26.42
CA THR A 26 -11.52 37.17 -26.34
C THR A 26 -11.06 35.73 -26.09
N GLU A 27 -10.26 35.29 -27.04
CA GLU A 27 -9.25 34.24 -26.96
C GLU A 27 -8.59 34.14 -25.62
N GLY A 28 -8.75 32.97 -25.00
CA GLY A 28 -7.96 32.50 -23.85
C GLY A 28 -7.53 31.08 -24.17
N THR A 29 -6.29 30.98 -24.60
CA THR A 29 -5.38 29.86 -24.74
C THR A 29 -5.91 28.54 -24.22
N SER A 30 -6.14 27.60 -25.11
CA SER A 30 -6.30 26.18 -24.85
C SER A 30 -4.98 25.63 -24.32
N ASP A 31 -4.78 25.65 -23.04
CA ASP A 31 -3.77 24.81 -22.39
C ASP A 31 -4.29 23.39 -22.40
N THR A 32 -4.01 22.71 -23.49
CA THR A 32 -3.96 21.25 -23.53
C THR A 32 -2.91 20.83 -22.50
N VAL A 33 -3.37 20.46 -21.31
CA VAL A 33 -2.52 19.74 -20.35
C VAL A 33 -2.16 18.44 -21.02
N LYS A 34 -1.02 18.43 -21.71
CA LYS A 34 -0.30 17.21 -21.98
C LYS A 34 0.00 16.60 -20.64
N VAL A 35 -0.74 15.56 -20.29
CA VAL A 35 -0.29 14.60 -19.30
C VAL A 35 0.90 13.90 -19.92
N THR A 36 2.06 14.52 -19.75
CA THR A 36 3.33 13.85 -20.03
C THR A 36 3.49 12.81 -18.92
N ASP A 37 3.88 11.61 -19.32
CA ASP A 37 4.34 10.49 -18.47
C ASP A 37 5.62 10.86 -17.67
N ASP A 38 5.68 12.06 -17.17
CA ASP A 38 6.77 12.60 -16.36
C ASP A 38 6.38 12.59 -14.88
N VAL A 39 5.71 11.49 -14.50
CA VAL A 39 5.37 11.24 -13.12
C VAL A 39 6.56 10.59 -12.44
N MET A 40 7.26 11.40 -11.69
CA MET A 40 8.20 11.05 -10.65
C MET A 40 9.61 10.62 -11.07
N ALA A 41 10.36 11.54 -11.64
CA ALA A 41 11.72 11.66 -11.18
C ALA A 41 11.67 12.10 -9.71
N VAL A 42 11.48 11.14 -8.79
CA VAL A 42 11.75 11.36 -7.38
C VAL A 42 13.21 11.74 -7.32
N GLN A 43 13.47 13.03 -7.15
CA GLN A 43 14.82 13.53 -6.96
C GLN A 43 15.43 12.69 -5.84
N ALA A 44 16.54 12.04 -6.15
CA ALA A 44 17.38 11.39 -5.17
C ALA A 44 17.75 12.44 -4.14
N ASP A 45 17.01 12.47 -3.03
CA ASP A 45 17.49 13.20 -1.90
C ASP A 45 18.73 12.47 -1.39
N SER A 46 19.70 13.23 -0.94
CA SER A 46 20.96 12.75 -0.42
C SER A 46 20.82 12.12 0.98
N THR A 47 19.67 11.50 1.28
CA THR A 47 19.33 10.97 2.63
C THR A 47 19.99 9.63 2.94
N GLY A 48 20.78 9.10 2.01
CA GLY A 48 21.52 7.84 2.26
C GLY A 48 20.71 6.56 2.08
N TYR A 49 19.47 6.64 1.59
CA TYR A 49 18.71 5.44 1.24
C TYR A 49 19.32 4.76 0.02
N ILE A 50 19.59 3.45 0.14
CA ILE A 50 20.12 2.62 -0.95
C ILE A 50 19.03 2.03 -1.84
N VAL A 51 17.75 2.19 -1.46
CA VAL A 51 16.58 1.68 -2.19
C VAL A 51 15.66 2.83 -2.55
N ARG A 52 15.21 2.87 -3.80
CA ARG A 52 14.24 3.84 -4.31
C ARG A 52 12.95 3.15 -4.74
N VAL A 53 11.87 3.91 -4.76
CA VAL A 53 10.59 3.41 -5.29
C VAL A 53 10.76 3.00 -6.74
N GLY A 54 10.29 1.79 -7.09
CA GLY A 54 10.42 1.19 -8.42
C GLY A 54 11.72 0.42 -8.66
N GLU A 55 12.68 0.47 -7.74
CA GLU A 55 13.91 -0.31 -7.83
C GLU A 55 13.78 -1.65 -7.08
N MET A 56 14.60 -2.61 -7.52
CA MET A 56 14.74 -3.90 -6.85
C MET A 56 15.47 -3.69 -5.52
N ALA A 57 14.84 -4.05 -4.40
CA ALA A 57 15.52 -4.05 -3.12
C ALA A 57 16.71 -5.03 -3.11
N PRO A 58 17.85 -4.65 -2.54
CA PRO A 58 18.96 -5.57 -2.31
C PRO A 58 18.51 -6.80 -1.53
N ASP A 59 19.08 -7.96 -1.89
CA ASP A 59 18.76 -9.19 -1.18
C ASP A 59 19.45 -9.24 0.18
N PHE A 60 18.78 -9.79 1.16
CA PHE A 60 19.34 -10.04 2.49
C PHE A 60 18.70 -11.32 3.08
N THR A 61 19.36 -11.91 4.04
CA THR A 61 18.82 -13.02 4.82
C THR A 61 18.74 -12.61 6.29
N ILE A 62 17.60 -12.91 6.91
CA ILE A 62 17.36 -12.61 8.32
C ILE A 62 17.01 -13.88 9.07
N THR A 63 17.48 -13.99 10.32
CA THR A 63 17.11 -15.08 11.22
C THR A 63 15.90 -14.67 12.04
N LEU A 64 14.80 -15.41 11.92
CA LEU A 64 13.61 -15.18 12.70
C LEU A 64 13.79 -15.66 14.16
N THR A 65 12.95 -15.15 15.06
CA THR A 65 12.98 -15.50 16.49
C THR A 65 12.69 -16.98 16.77
N ASP A 66 12.14 -17.72 15.78
CA ASP A 66 11.97 -19.19 15.84
C ASP A 66 13.18 -19.96 15.28
N GLY A 67 14.25 -19.28 14.90
CA GLY A 67 15.48 -19.84 14.35
C GLY A 67 15.46 -20.11 12.85
N LYS A 68 14.34 -19.88 12.15
CA LYS A 68 14.28 -20.02 10.70
C LYS A 68 14.97 -18.86 10.02
N GLN A 69 15.57 -19.15 8.86
CA GLN A 69 16.10 -18.10 8.00
C GLN A 69 15.14 -17.78 6.87
N VAL A 70 15.00 -16.49 6.59
CA VAL A 70 14.20 -15.97 5.48
C VAL A 70 15.09 -15.05 4.64
N THR A 71 15.18 -15.34 3.36
CA THR A 71 15.85 -14.48 2.38
C THR A 71 14.80 -13.66 1.63
N LEU A 72 15.02 -12.38 1.44
CA LEU A 72 14.05 -11.49 0.78
C LEU A 72 13.67 -12.00 -0.62
N SER A 73 14.62 -12.51 -1.37
CA SER A 73 14.37 -13.10 -2.69
C SER A 73 13.46 -14.33 -2.66
N SER A 74 13.38 -15.06 -1.54
CA SER A 74 12.45 -16.18 -1.39
C SER A 74 10.99 -15.76 -1.29
N LEU A 75 10.73 -14.47 -1.05
CA LEU A 75 9.40 -13.88 -0.95
C LEU A 75 8.94 -13.19 -2.23
N ARG A 76 9.68 -13.36 -3.35
CA ARG A 76 9.30 -12.76 -4.63
C ARG A 76 7.93 -13.24 -5.09
N GLY A 77 7.17 -12.32 -5.70
CA GLY A 77 5.78 -12.56 -6.09
C GLY A 77 4.76 -12.25 -4.99
N LYS A 78 5.23 -11.97 -3.77
CA LYS A 78 4.36 -11.55 -2.65
C LYS A 78 4.45 -10.04 -2.41
N VAL A 79 3.43 -9.51 -1.80
CA VAL A 79 3.50 -8.21 -1.12
C VAL A 79 4.24 -8.44 0.20
N VAL A 80 5.38 -7.79 0.36
CA VAL A 80 6.21 -7.92 1.56
C VAL A 80 6.20 -6.61 2.34
N MET A 81 5.77 -6.65 3.59
CA MET A 81 5.89 -5.55 4.52
C MET A 81 7.04 -5.80 5.49
N LEU A 82 8.01 -4.90 5.50
CA LEU A 82 9.11 -4.89 6.47
C LEU A 82 8.86 -3.77 7.48
N GLN A 83 8.87 -4.11 8.76
CA GLN A 83 8.79 -3.14 9.84
C GLN A 83 10.10 -3.15 10.62
N PHE A 84 10.84 -2.05 10.59
CA PHE A 84 12.03 -1.89 11.42
C PHE A 84 11.62 -1.45 12.82
N THR A 85 12.12 -2.15 13.84
CA THR A 85 11.71 -1.95 15.22
C THR A 85 12.85 -2.13 16.22
N ALA A 86 12.62 -1.78 17.47
CA ALA A 86 13.50 -2.08 18.61
C ALA A 86 12.71 -1.93 19.91
N SER A 87 13.12 -2.63 20.96
CA SER A 87 12.41 -2.61 22.24
C SER A 87 12.45 -1.24 22.94
N TRP A 88 13.45 -0.43 22.67
CA TRP A 88 13.60 0.95 23.18
C TRP A 88 12.83 1.99 22.32
N CYS A 89 12.28 1.61 21.18
CA CYS A 89 11.55 2.49 20.30
C CYS A 89 10.12 2.73 20.79
N GLY A 90 9.86 3.86 21.41
CA GLY A 90 8.55 4.19 21.96
C GLY A 90 7.43 4.34 20.93
N VAL A 91 7.77 4.77 19.70
CA VAL A 91 6.81 4.86 18.58
C VAL A 91 6.46 3.47 18.10
N CYS A 92 7.45 2.58 17.94
CA CYS A 92 7.25 1.20 17.51
C CYS A 92 6.30 0.45 18.46
N ARG A 93 6.47 0.62 19.79
CA ARG A 93 5.57 0.04 20.79
C ARG A 93 4.11 0.44 20.62
N LYS A 94 3.87 1.65 20.15
CA LYS A 94 2.50 2.15 19.91
C LYS A 94 1.95 1.66 18.58
N GLU A 95 2.80 1.55 17.57
CA GLU A 95 2.41 1.16 16.20
C GLU A 95 2.15 -0.35 16.08
N MET A 96 2.99 -1.18 16.69
CA MET A 96 2.95 -2.64 16.53
C MET A 96 1.59 -3.27 16.80
N PRO A 97 0.83 -2.90 17.86
CA PRO A 97 -0.52 -3.43 18.07
C PRO A 97 -1.52 -3.09 16.95
N PHE A 98 -1.35 -1.93 16.27
CA PHE A 98 -2.17 -1.57 15.12
C PHE A 98 -1.80 -2.39 13.89
N ILE A 99 -0.50 -2.60 13.64
CA ILE A 99 -0.02 -3.49 12.58
C ILE A 99 -0.54 -4.91 12.79
N GLU A 100 -0.48 -5.42 14.02
CA GLU A 100 -1.04 -6.73 14.37
C GLU A 100 -2.52 -6.81 14.02
N LYS A 101 -3.32 -5.89 14.55
CA LYS A 101 -4.77 -5.93 14.45
C LYS A 101 -5.27 -5.62 13.03
N ASP A 102 -4.70 -4.58 12.42
CA ASP A 102 -5.28 -3.99 11.21
C ASP A 102 -4.64 -4.50 9.92
N ILE A 103 -3.45 -5.10 10.00
CA ILE A 103 -2.73 -5.66 8.87
C ILE A 103 -2.55 -7.16 9.04
N TRP A 104 -1.79 -7.59 10.06
CA TRP A 104 -1.42 -9.00 10.19
C TRP A 104 -2.61 -9.93 10.34
N LEU A 105 -3.47 -9.72 11.31
CA LEU A 105 -4.62 -10.58 11.56
C LEU A 105 -5.62 -10.64 10.39
N LYS A 106 -5.63 -9.61 9.52
CA LYS A 106 -6.47 -9.59 8.33
C LYS A 106 -5.86 -10.31 7.13
N HIS A 107 -4.53 -10.42 7.08
CA HIS A 107 -3.82 -10.91 5.90
C HIS A 107 -2.92 -12.13 6.17
N LYS A 108 -2.79 -12.60 7.40
CA LYS A 108 -1.89 -13.71 7.77
C LYS A 108 -2.17 -15.02 7.03
N ASP A 109 -3.40 -15.21 6.56
CA ASP A 109 -3.82 -16.40 5.83
C ASP A 109 -3.73 -16.21 4.29
N ASN A 110 -3.29 -15.03 3.83
CA ASN A 110 -3.06 -14.76 2.42
C ASN A 110 -1.65 -15.24 2.02
N ALA A 111 -1.60 -16.22 1.12
CA ALA A 111 -0.33 -16.78 0.62
C ALA A 111 0.55 -15.76 -0.13
N ASP A 112 -0.06 -14.69 -0.65
CA ASP A 112 0.62 -13.64 -1.41
C ASP A 112 1.06 -12.45 -0.54
N PHE A 113 0.97 -12.58 0.79
CA PHE A 113 1.39 -11.56 1.73
C PHE A 113 2.43 -12.10 2.72
N ALA A 114 3.40 -11.28 3.07
CA ALA A 114 4.37 -11.54 4.12
C ALA A 114 4.62 -10.27 4.95
N LEU A 115 4.66 -10.42 6.27
CA LEU A 115 5.02 -9.36 7.21
C LEU A 115 6.15 -9.86 8.11
N ILE A 116 7.24 -9.10 8.16
CA ILE A 116 8.39 -9.37 9.03
C ILE A 116 8.77 -8.09 9.75
N GLY A 117 8.77 -8.12 11.07
CA GLY A 117 9.41 -7.10 11.88
C GLY A 117 10.89 -7.41 12.00
N ILE A 118 11.76 -6.42 11.78
CA ILE A 118 13.22 -6.55 11.90
C ILE A 118 13.64 -5.76 13.13
N ASP A 119 14.06 -6.48 14.17
CA ASP A 119 14.56 -5.89 15.39
C ASP A 119 16.04 -5.56 15.26
N ARG A 120 16.38 -4.34 15.63
CA ARG A 120 17.71 -3.79 15.40
C ARG A 120 18.61 -3.98 16.61
N ASP A 121 19.70 -4.73 16.43
CA ASP A 121 20.83 -4.85 17.37
C ASP A 121 20.44 -5.33 18.79
N GLU A 122 19.41 -6.16 18.94
CA GLU A 122 18.99 -6.67 20.25
C GLU A 122 19.08 -8.22 20.35
N PRO A 123 19.44 -8.75 21.52
CA PRO A 123 19.50 -10.18 21.70
C PRO A 123 18.11 -10.82 21.69
N LEU A 124 18.04 -12.07 21.28
CA LEU A 124 16.81 -12.85 21.07
C LEU A 124 15.84 -12.76 22.25
N GLU A 125 16.31 -12.93 23.49
CA GLU A 125 15.48 -12.89 24.67
C GLU A 125 14.77 -11.55 24.87
N LYS A 126 15.41 -10.46 24.44
CA LYS A 126 14.85 -9.11 24.52
C LYS A 126 13.79 -8.90 23.46
N VAL A 127 14.03 -9.38 22.25
CA VAL A 127 13.06 -9.33 21.14
C VAL A 127 11.81 -10.16 21.48
N LEU A 128 11.97 -11.35 22.06
CA LEU A 128 10.86 -12.18 22.51
C LEU A 128 10.03 -11.50 23.62
N ALA A 129 10.70 -10.88 24.60
CA ALA A 129 10.02 -10.12 25.65
C ALA A 129 9.28 -8.90 25.06
N PHE A 130 9.88 -8.25 24.06
CA PHE A 130 9.27 -7.13 23.35
C PHE A 130 8.01 -7.56 22.58
N ALA A 131 8.08 -8.62 21.77
CA ALA A 131 6.92 -9.19 21.08
C ALA A 131 5.77 -9.49 22.06
N LYS A 132 6.09 -10.14 23.19
CA LYS A 132 5.11 -10.43 24.23
C LYS A 132 4.49 -9.16 24.82
N SER A 133 5.27 -8.12 25.04
CA SER A 133 4.80 -6.85 25.63
C SER A 133 3.91 -6.04 24.69
N THR A 134 4.10 -6.18 23.38
CA THR A 134 3.31 -5.50 22.34
C THR A 134 2.14 -6.34 21.83
N GLY A 135 2.11 -7.63 22.16
CA GLY A 135 1.05 -8.57 21.78
C GLY A 135 1.05 -8.96 20.31
N VAL A 136 2.18 -8.78 19.62
CA VAL A 136 2.28 -9.12 18.20
C VAL A 136 2.54 -10.61 18.00
N THR A 137 1.98 -11.16 16.91
CA THR A 137 2.11 -12.57 16.53
C THR A 137 2.76 -12.77 15.16
N TYR A 138 3.00 -11.70 14.41
CA TYR A 138 3.78 -11.79 13.18
C TYR A 138 5.26 -12.05 13.46
N SER A 139 5.96 -12.57 12.46
CA SER A 139 7.37 -12.95 12.59
C SER A 139 8.26 -11.76 12.88
N LEU A 140 9.12 -11.89 13.89
CA LEU A 140 10.22 -10.95 14.14
C LEU A 140 11.53 -11.62 13.75
N GLY A 141 12.41 -10.82 13.14
CA GLY A 141 13.76 -11.20 12.74
C GLY A 141 14.80 -10.41 13.51
N LEU A 142 15.98 -10.98 13.63
CA LEU A 142 17.16 -10.41 14.30
C LEU A 142 18.11 -9.85 13.23
N ASP A 143 18.48 -8.58 13.37
CA ASP A 143 19.48 -7.90 12.52
C ASP A 143 20.90 -8.25 13.00
#